data_5c7bef30cc9d4bbe01134a4834cbd096
#
_entry.id   5c7bef30cc9d4bbe01134a4834cbd096
#
_cell.length_a   1.000
_cell.length_b   1.000
_cell.length_c   1.000
_cell.angle_alpha   90.00
_cell.angle_beta   90.00
_cell.angle_gamma   90.00
#
_symmetry.space_group_name_H-M   'P 1'
#
loop_
_entity.id
_entity.type
_entity.pdbx_description
1 polymer ?
#
loop_
_entity_poly.entity_id
_entity_poly.type
_entity_poly.pdbx_seq_one_letter_code
_entity_poly.pdbx_strand_id
1 'polypeptide(L)'
;LAGNLVACGYLLERFAHIPYAFGIVISVGLVLAYTIAGGLVSDAYTGAIQTAITVVASIGLLVWTAMTFGIVIPEGMGPFDFEQLTSAAHGAPINWATLVALGIGDVVAIDFMQRVFGARSPQVARRACFTAAIITAAVGTIFALVALTASAVLGLTAADGPVLYQLLDQWVPPALSILVLSGVVAASFSTASGAILATSAVIVRNVFRVRSVEGARRDPLLVWTRAAMIPIVIVGSFMAIRISQTGVLLTLAFDLMLACLAGPFIAGVFWMRPGRAAILTAAGVGLGVRVVFLALQPTFYGVENNILHVPNTLVTEAFDGWATLLAFAISMSVFVLMAWLRPRTAGELEYELQVVEALRLEQEKELATAPELAPTAGAGVTAN
;
A
#
# COMPACT_ATOMS: atom_id res chain seq x y z
N LEU A 1 -4.06 3.52 4.81
CA LEU A 1 -4.73 3.37 6.10
C LEU A 1 -6.24 3.24 5.95
N ALA A 2 -6.95 4.26 5.41
CA ALA A 2 -8.41 4.28 5.36
C ALA A 2 -9.02 3.06 4.66
N GLY A 3 -8.51 2.62 3.51
CA GLY A 3 -9.00 1.44 2.80
C GLY A 3 -8.93 0.15 3.63
N ASN A 4 -7.89 -0.04 4.43
CA ASN A 4 -7.77 -1.19 5.33
C ASN A 4 -8.76 -1.12 6.49
N LEU A 5 -9.07 0.08 6.99
CA LEU A 5 -10.10 0.26 8.01
C LEU A 5 -11.51 -0.03 7.48
N VAL A 6 -11.79 0.31 6.21
CA VAL A 6 -13.03 -0.04 5.53
C VAL A 6 -13.25 -1.56 5.52
N ALA A 7 -12.22 -2.33 5.12
CA ALA A 7 -12.30 -3.79 5.13
C ALA A 7 -12.65 -4.36 6.51
N CYS A 8 -12.01 -3.83 7.57
CA CYS A 8 -12.30 -4.23 8.95
C CYS A 8 -13.69 -3.79 9.41
N GLY A 9 -14.13 -2.59 9.01
CA GLY A 9 -15.48 -2.09 9.30
C GLY A 9 -16.56 -3.01 8.75
N TYR A 10 -16.47 -3.37 7.47
CA TYR A 10 -17.37 -4.33 6.83
C TYR A 10 -17.35 -5.71 7.48
N LEU A 11 -16.16 -6.19 7.86
CA LEU A 11 -16.02 -7.48 8.51
C LEU A 11 -16.77 -7.50 9.85
N LEU A 12 -16.56 -6.48 10.70
CA LEU A 12 -17.23 -6.39 12.00
C LEU A 12 -18.74 -6.17 11.86
N GLU A 13 -19.18 -5.43 10.86
CA GLU A 13 -20.60 -5.26 10.57
C GLU A 13 -21.25 -6.58 10.13
N ARG A 14 -20.63 -7.29 9.19
CA ARG A 14 -21.21 -8.50 8.61
C ARG A 14 -21.20 -9.70 9.56
N PHE A 15 -20.11 -9.92 10.26
CA PHE A 15 -19.90 -11.14 11.06
C PHE A 15 -20.09 -10.95 12.57
N ALA A 16 -19.88 -9.73 13.08
CA ALA A 16 -20.07 -9.43 14.51
C ALA A 16 -21.32 -8.58 14.78
N HIS A 17 -22.06 -8.18 13.76
CA HIS A 17 -23.23 -7.30 13.83
C HIS A 17 -22.95 -5.97 14.56
N ILE A 18 -21.72 -5.47 14.48
CA ILE A 18 -21.31 -4.18 15.03
C ILE A 18 -21.53 -3.12 13.93
N PRO A 19 -22.22 -2.00 14.21
CA PRO A 19 -22.40 -0.95 13.21
C PRO A 19 -21.07 -0.52 12.58
N TYR A 20 -21.03 -0.37 11.24
CA TYR A 20 -19.83 -0.11 10.44
C TYR A 20 -18.88 0.94 11.03
N ALA A 21 -19.41 2.11 11.41
CA ALA A 21 -18.60 3.19 11.99
C ALA A 21 -17.92 2.78 13.32
N PHE A 22 -18.63 2.03 14.17
CA PHE A 22 -18.04 1.49 15.40
C PHE A 22 -17.00 0.43 15.12
N GLY A 23 -17.21 -0.39 14.09
CA GLY A 23 -16.22 -1.36 13.59
C GLY A 23 -14.90 -0.68 13.21
N ILE A 24 -14.97 0.46 12.52
CA ILE A 24 -13.78 1.26 12.18
C ILE A 24 -13.10 1.78 13.46
N VAL A 25 -13.85 2.35 14.40
CA VAL A 25 -13.30 2.89 15.66
C VAL A 25 -12.60 1.80 16.49
N ILE A 26 -13.21 0.62 16.59
CA ILE A 26 -12.62 -0.53 17.30
C ILE A 26 -11.33 -0.96 16.60
N SER A 27 -11.36 -1.15 15.28
CA SER A 27 -10.22 -1.60 14.49
C SER A 27 -9.03 -0.64 14.60
N VAL A 28 -9.29 0.66 14.47
CA VAL A 28 -8.24 1.66 14.58
C VAL A 28 -7.69 1.78 15.99
N GLY A 29 -8.53 1.64 17.01
CA GLY A 29 -8.11 1.62 18.42
C GLY A 29 -7.12 0.46 18.69
N LEU A 30 -7.43 -0.73 18.19
CA LEU A 30 -6.56 -1.90 18.32
C LEU A 30 -5.24 -1.72 17.59
N VAL A 31 -5.28 -1.27 16.30
CA VAL A 31 -4.06 -1.01 15.52
C VAL A 31 -3.19 0.04 16.18
N LEU A 32 -3.77 1.15 16.62
CA LEU A 32 -3.04 2.22 17.27
C LEU A 32 -2.40 1.76 18.57
N ALA A 33 -3.11 0.99 19.38
CA ALA A 33 -2.62 0.49 20.68
C ALA A 33 -1.33 -0.34 20.51
N TYR A 34 -1.32 -1.33 19.62
CA TYR A 34 -0.12 -2.15 19.46
C TYR A 34 0.99 -1.42 18.68
N THR A 35 0.65 -0.51 17.76
CA THR A 35 1.64 0.27 17.00
C THR A 35 2.40 1.23 17.93
N ILE A 36 1.70 1.91 18.84
CA ILE A 36 2.33 2.79 19.84
C ILE A 36 3.25 2.00 20.77
N ALA A 37 2.83 0.79 21.16
CA ALA A 37 3.58 -0.03 22.11
C ALA A 37 4.85 -0.64 21.50
N GLY A 38 4.76 -1.17 20.27
CA GLY A 38 5.78 -2.04 19.72
C GLY A 38 6.70 -1.44 18.65
N GLY A 39 6.26 -0.38 17.97
CA GLY A 39 7.04 0.24 16.89
C GLY A 39 7.37 -0.72 15.74
N LEU A 40 8.42 -0.40 14.95
CA LEU A 40 8.80 -1.13 13.74
C LEU A 40 9.20 -2.60 13.99
N VAL A 41 9.85 -2.88 15.11
CA VAL A 41 10.30 -4.25 15.43
C VAL A 41 9.12 -5.16 15.69
N SER A 42 8.15 -4.70 16.48
CA SER A 42 6.90 -5.44 16.74
C SER A 42 6.11 -5.62 15.45
N ASP A 43 6.02 -4.58 14.61
CA ASP A 43 5.36 -4.65 13.31
C ASP A 43 5.97 -5.73 12.39
N ALA A 44 7.30 -5.86 12.38
CA ALA A 44 7.99 -6.88 11.60
C ALA A 44 7.67 -8.31 12.08
N TYR A 45 7.67 -8.57 13.39
CA TYR A 45 7.34 -9.89 13.93
C TYR A 45 5.88 -10.25 13.76
N THR A 46 4.97 -9.32 14.08
CA THR A 46 3.54 -9.54 13.87
C THR A 46 3.22 -9.73 12.40
N GLY A 47 3.83 -8.94 11.51
CA GLY A 47 3.67 -9.06 10.07
C GLY A 47 4.09 -10.44 9.51
N ALA A 48 5.13 -11.06 10.05
CA ALA A 48 5.54 -12.41 9.65
C ALA A 48 4.45 -13.44 10.00
N ILE A 49 3.90 -13.38 11.22
CA ILE A 49 2.81 -14.26 11.67
C ILE A 49 1.55 -14.02 10.84
N GLN A 50 1.21 -12.76 10.62
CA GLN A 50 0.05 -12.34 9.83
C GLN A 50 0.15 -12.85 8.38
N THR A 51 1.33 -12.75 7.77
CA THR A 51 1.59 -13.30 6.43
C THR A 51 1.40 -14.82 6.41
N ALA A 52 1.91 -15.54 7.40
CA ALA A 52 1.73 -16.98 7.50
C ALA A 52 0.24 -17.38 7.59
N ILE A 53 -0.53 -16.69 8.43
CA ILE A 53 -1.99 -16.90 8.53
C ILE A 53 -2.67 -16.67 7.19
N THR A 54 -2.36 -15.56 6.51
CA THR A 54 -2.95 -15.21 5.21
C THR A 54 -2.63 -16.25 4.14
N VAL A 55 -1.39 -16.74 4.07
CA VAL A 55 -0.97 -17.78 3.11
C VAL A 55 -1.71 -19.08 3.38
N VAL A 56 -1.76 -19.55 4.63
CA VAL A 56 -2.47 -20.79 4.99
C VAL A 56 -3.96 -20.68 4.69
N ALA A 57 -4.56 -19.54 5.04
CA ALA A 57 -5.98 -19.27 4.79
C ALA A 57 -6.30 -19.26 3.29
N SER A 58 -5.48 -18.60 2.48
CA SER A 58 -5.68 -18.52 1.02
C SER A 58 -5.55 -19.89 0.36
N ILE A 59 -4.56 -20.69 0.73
CA ILE A 59 -4.41 -22.07 0.23
C ILE A 59 -5.60 -22.92 0.64
N GLY A 60 -6.04 -22.85 1.90
CA GLY A 60 -7.21 -23.58 2.39
C GLY A 60 -8.48 -23.22 1.60
N LEU A 61 -8.69 -21.93 1.33
CA LEU A 61 -9.82 -21.44 0.55
C LEU A 61 -9.75 -21.94 -0.91
N LEU A 62 -8.58 -21.89 -1.55
CA LEU A 62 -8.41 -22.40 -2.91
C LEU A 62 -8.72 -23.90 -3.00
N VAL A 63 -8.16 -24.69 -2.08
CA VAL A 63 -8.39 -26.15 -2.05
C VAL A 63 -9.87 -26.45 -1.86
N TRP A 64 -10.53 -25.79 -0.93
CA TRP A 64 -11.96 -25.95 -0.71
C TRP A 64 -12.77 -25.56 -1.94
N THR A 65 -12.49 -24.42 -2.58
CA THR A 65 -13.17 -23.97 -3.81
C THR A 65 -12.99 -24.96 -4.94
N ALA A 66 -11.74 -25.45 -5.14
CA ALA A 66 -11.44 -26.43 -6.18
C ALA A 66 -12.15 -27.77 -5.96
N MET A 67 -12.27 -28.22 -4.71
CA MET A 67 -12.97 -29.48 -4.38
C MET A 67 -14.48 -29.37 -4.46
N THR A 68 -15.05 -28.19 -4.20
CA THR A 68 -16.51 -27.99 -4.14
C THR A 68 -17.10 -27.61 -5.49
N PHE A 69 -16.46 -26.71 -6.22
CA PHE A 69 -16.99 -26.14 -7.47
C PHE A 69 -16.12 -26.45 -8.69
N GLY A 70 -14.89 -26.95 -8.51
CA GLY A 70 -13.85 -26.86 -9.52
C GLY A 70 -13.30 -25.45 -9.64
N ILE A 71 -12.28 -25.25 -10.47
CA ILE A 71 -11.78 -23.90 -10.80
C ILE A 71 -12.38 -23.52 -12.14
N VAL A 72 -13.23 -22.48 -12.14
CA VAL A 72 -13.93 -21.98 -13.33
C VAL A 72 -13.46 -20.55 -13.60
N ILE A 73 -12.91 -20.33 -14.78
CA ILE A 73 -12.52 -19.01 -15.28
C ILE A 73 -13.58 -18.62 -16.33
N PRO A 74 -14.29 -17.49 -16.16
CA PRO A 74 -15.25 -17.02 -17.13
C PRO A 74 -14.61 -16.80 -18.51
N GLU A 75 -15.39 -16.95 -19.57
CA GLU A 75 -14.97 -16.65 -20.93
C GLU A 75 -14.54 -15.17 -21.04
N GLY A 76 -13.44 -14.89 -21.72
CA GLY A 76 -12.88 -13.54 -21.80
C GLY A 76 -12.01 -13.10 -20.61
N MET A 77 -11.78 -13.97 -19.61
CA MET A 77 -10.96 -13.68 -18.41
C MET A 77 -9.79 -14.66 -18.23
N GLY A 78 -9.47 -15.43 -19.26
CA GLY A 78 -8.35 -16.37 -19.23
C GLY A 78 -6.97 -15.67 -19.19
N PRO A 79 -5.91 -16.39 -18.77
CA PRO A 79 -4.57 -15.82 -18.63
C PRO A 79 -3.93 -15.36 -19.95
N PHE A 80 -4.46 -15.80 -21.08
CA PHE A 80 -4.01 -15.40 -22.43
C PHE A 80 -5.09 -14.59 -23.17
N ASP A 81 -6.15 -14.19 -22.50
CA ASP A 81 -7.17 -13.32 -23.04
C ASP A 81 -6.85 -11.86 -22.70
N PHE A 82 -6.52 -11.09 -23.71
CA PHE A 82 -6.12 -9.69 -23.56
C PHE A 82 -7.25 -8.70 -23.88
N GLU A 83 -8.48 -9.14 -24.07
CA GLU A 83 -9.61 -8.25 -24.36
C GLU A 83 -9.79 -7.18 -23.26
N GLN A 84 -9.56 -7.55 -22.01
CA GLN A 84 -9.57 -6.65 -20.85
C GLN A 84 -8.53 -5.51 -20.96
N LEU A 85 -7.48 -5.68 -21.75
CA LEU A 85 -6.38 -4.72 -21.92
C LEU A 85 -6.36 -4.03 -23.29
N THR A 86 -7.15 -4.53 -24.26
CA THR A 86 -7.14 -4.04 -25.63
C THR A 86 -8.46 -3.42 -26.07
N SER A 87 -9.56 -3.83 -25.48
CA SER A 87 -10.89 -3.35 -25.85
C SER A 87 -11.39 -2.26 -24.90
N ALA A 88 -11.72 -1.10 -25.45
CA ALA A 88 -12.35 -0.02 -24.67
C ALA A 88 -13.71 -0.43 -24.08
N ALA A 89 -14.45 -1.32 -24.77
CA ALA A 89 -15.72 -1.84 -24.28
C ALA A 89 -15.57 -2.70 -23.01
N HIS A 90 -14.39 -3.30 -22.81
CA HIS A 90 -14.03 -4.08 -21.61
C HIS A 90 -13.21 -3.27 -20.60
N GLY A 91 -13.21 -1.93 -20.71
CA GLY A 91 -12.57 -1.04 -19.73
C GLY A 91 -11.04 -1.00 -19.81
N ALA A 92 -10.44 -1.26 -20.97
CA ALA A 92 -8.99 -1.28 -21.14
C ALA A 92 -8.25 -0.05 -20.53
N PRO A 93 -8.71 1.21 -20.68
CA PRO A 93 -8.04 2.35 -20.05
C PRO A 93 -8.02 2.27 -18.54
N ILE A 94 -9.11 1.82 -17.90
CA ILE A 94 -9.22 1.65 -16.45
C ILE A 94 -8.29 0.53 -15.99
N ASN A 95 -8.25 -0.58 -16.70
CA ASN A 95 -7.41 -1.72 -16.38
C ASN A 95 -5.91 -1.37 -16.49
N TRP A 96 -5.49 -0.65 -17.53
CA TRP A 96 -4.13 -0.13 -17.64
C TRP A 96 -3.80 0.88 -16.54
N ALA A 97 -4.72 1.80 -16.24
CA ALA A 97 -4.53 2.75 -15.15
C ALA A 97 -4.34 2.05 -13.81
N THR A 98 -5.14 1.01 -13.53
CA THR A 98 -5.04 0.19 -12.33
C THR A 98 -3.69 -0.51 -12.24
N LEU A 99 -3.26 -1.19 -13.31
CA LEU A 99 -1.96 -1.88 -13.35
C LEU A 99 -0.79 -0.91 -13.12
N VAL A 100 -0.83 0.25 -13.76
CA VAL A 100 0.23 1.26 -13.64
C VAL A 100 0.20 1.92 -12.26
N ALA A 101 -0.98 2.28 -11.74
CA ALA A 101 -1.10 2.89 -10.42
C ALA A 101 -0.67 1.94 -9.30
N LEU A 102 -1.17 0.70 -9.30
CA LEU A 102 -0.82 -0.28 -8.28
C LEU A 102 0.61 -0.82 -8.44
N GLY A 103 1.09 -1.01 -9.69
CA GLY A 103 2.42 -1.55 -9.93
C GLY A 103 3.54 -0.53 -9.74
N ILE A 104 3.38 0.69 -10.26
CA ILE A 104 4.43 1.72 -10.23
C ILE A 104 4.22 2.70 -9.07
N GLY A 105 2.96 3.07 -8.77
CA GLY A 105 2.65 3.97 -7.67
C GLY A 105 3.00 3.41 -6.30
N ASP A 106 2.86 2.09 -6.10
CA ASP A 106 3.22 1.42 -4.84
C ASP A 106 4.72 1.42 -4.55
N VAL A 107 5.58 1.54 -5.56
CA VAL A 107 7.05 1.58 -5.36
C VAL A 107 7.47 2.71 -4.43
N VAL A 108 6.73 3.82 -4.38
CA VAL A 108 7.01 4.96 -3.50
C VAL A 108 6.18 4.96 -2.23
N ALA A 109 5.42 3.89 -1.96
CA ALA A 109 4.67 3.75 -0.72
C ALA A 109 5.59 3.79 0.49
N ILE A 110 5.27 4.68 1.41
CA ILE A 110 6.17 5.05 2.51
C ILE A 110 6.40 3.90 3.49
N ASP A 111 5.39 3.07 3.71
CA ASP A 111 5.44 1.88 4.56
C ASP A 111 6.30 0.77 3.94
N PHE A 112 6.24 0.61 2.61
CA PHE A 112 7.13 -0.28 1.87
C PHE A 112 8.58 0.20 1.95
N MET A 113 8.83 1.47 1.65
CA MET A 113 10.19 2.06 1.69
C MET A 113 10.80 2.00 3.09
N GLN A 114 10.01 2.22 4.15
CA GLN A 114 10.49 2.13 5.52
C GLN A 114 11.06 0.73 5.84
N ARG A 115 10.40 -0.33 5.36
CA ARG A 115 10.86 -1.71 5.55
C ARG A 115 12.12 -2.01 4.73
N VAL A 116 12.19 -1.49 3.51
CA VAL A 116 13.38 -1.63 2.65
C VAL A 116 14.59 -0.96 3.29
N PHE A 117 14.43 0.28 3.78
CA PHE A 117 15.53 1.02 4.44
C PHE A 117 15.88 0.48 5.82
N GLY A 118 14.95 -0.17 6.52
CA GLY A 118 15.19 -0.85 7.79
C GLY A 118 15.88 -2.21 7.67
N ALA A 119 16.18 -2.68 6.47
CA ALA A 119 16.86 -3.96 6.27
C ALA A 119 18.33 -3.90 6.66
N ARG A 120 18.86 -4.97 7.26
CA ARG A 120 20.25 -5.08 7.73
C ARG A 120 21.30 -4.87 6.63
N SER A 121 20.97 -5.20 5.38
CA SER A 121 21.87 -4.99 4.22
C SER A 121 21.08 -4.92 2.92
N PRO A 122 21.66 -4.32 1.84
CA PRO A 122 21.02 -4.29 0.53
C PRO A 122 20.68 -5.67 -0.02
N GLN A 123 21.50 -6.69 0.26
CA GLN A 123 21.26 -8.07 -0.16
C GLN A 123 20.05 -8.67 0.54
N VAL A 124 19.88 -8.38 1.84
CA VAL A 124 18.69 -8.81 2.61
C VAL A 124 17.46 -8.10 2.08
N ALA A 125 17.50 -6.78 1.86
CA ALA A 125 16.40 -6.02 1.27
C ALA A 125 15.98 -6.61 -0.08
N ARG A 126 16.94 -6.84 -0.99
CA ARG A 126 16.69 -7.41 -2.31
C ARG A 126 16.02 -8.79 -2.22
N ARG A 127 16.53 -9.71 -1.39
CA ARG A 127 15.94 -11.04 -1.21
C ARG A 127 14.54 -10.94 -0.63
N ALA A 128 14.32 -10.08 0.35
CA ALA A 128 13.01 -9.85 0.95
C ALA A 128 11.99 -9.35 -0.09
N CYS A 129 12.36 -8.38 -0.93
CA CYS A 129 11.49 -7.87 -2.00
C CYS A 129 11.11 -8.97 -3.00
N PHE A 130 12.07 -9.81 -3.45
CA PHE A 130 11.75 -10.92 -4.36
C PHE A 130 10.86 -11.97 -3.72
N THR A 131 11.12 -12.34 -2.46
CA THR A 131 10.29 -13.29 -1.72
C THR A 131 8.87 -12.74 -1.53
N ALA A 132 8.76 -11.46 -1.14
CA ALA A 132 7.47 -10.81 -0.99
C ALA A 132 6.70 -10.77 -2.33
N ALA A 133 7.36 -10.44 -3.44
CA ALA A 133 6.74 -10.42 -4.76
C ALA A 133 6.16 -11.79 -5.15
N ILE A 134 6.90 -12.89 -4.91
CA ILE A 134 6.43 -14.25 -5.19
C ILE A 134 5.22 -14.59 -4.32
N ILE A 135 5.28 -14.31 -3.02
CA ILE A 135 4.18 -14.61 -2.09
C ILE A 135 2.94 -13.78 -2.47
N THR A 136 3.12 -12.50 -2.75
CA THR A 136 2.01 -11.60 -3.14
C THR A 136 1.37 -12.06 -4.45
N ALA A 137 2.17 -12.42 -5.45
CA ALA A 137 1.66 -12.94 -6.72
C ALA A 137 0.88 -14.26 -6.52
N ALA A 138 1.40 -15.18 -5.70
CA ALA A 138 0.72 -16.44 -5.41
C ALA A 138 -0.61 -16.22 -4.68
N VAL A 139 -0.62 -15.42 -3.60
CA VAL A 139 -1.83 -15.12 -2.82
C VAL A 139 -2.84 -14.35 -3.67
N GLY A 140 -2.39 -13.36 -4.45
CA GLY A 140 -3.25 -12.59 -5.36
C GLY A 140 -3.91 -13.48 -6.42
N THR A 141 -3.15 -14.40 -7.02
CA THR A 141 -3.67 -15.38 -7.99
C THR A 141 -4.71 -16.30 -7.35
N ILE A 142 -4.46 -16.77 -6.13
CA ILE A 142 -5.42 -17.60 -5.38
C ILE A 142 -6.75 -16.86 -5.19
N PHE A 143 -6.72 -15.64 -4.67
CA PHE A 143 -7.95 -14.87 -4.46
C PHE A 143 -8.65 -14.51 -5.78
N ALA A 144 -7.89 -14.23 -6.85
CA ALA A 144 -8.47 -14.00 -8.17
C ALA A 144 -9.20 -15.25 -8.69
N LEU A 145 -8.60 -16.43 -8.64
CA LEU A 145 -9.22 -17.68 -9.06
C LEU A 145 -10.48 -18.00 -8.25
N VAL A 146 -10.44 -17.81 -6.94
CA VAL A 146 -11.61 -18.00 -6.06
C VAL A 146 -12.72 -17.02 -6.43
N ALA A 147 -12.40 -15.74 -6.61
CA ALA A 147 -13.40 -14.72 -6.97
C ALA A 147 -14.03 -14.97 -8.35
N LEU A 148 -13.23 -15.32 -9.36
CA LEU A 148 -13.70 -15.67 -10.70
C LEU A 148 -14.62 -16.89 -10.66
N THR A 149 -14.23 -17.93 -9.92
CA THR A 149 -15.05 -19.14 -9.76
C THR A 149 -16.36 -18.82 -9.04
N ALA A 150 -16.32 -18.04 -7.97
CA ALA A 150 -17.52 -17.63 -7.23
C ALA A 150 -18.47 -16.81 -8.09
N SER A 151 -17.95 -15.89 -8.90
CA SER A 151 -18.75 -15.12 -9.84
C SER A 151 -19.35 -16.00 -10.93
N ALA A 152 -18.55 -16.89 -11.53
CA ALA A 152 -19.02 -17.75 -12.64
C ALA A 152 -20.04 -18.80 -12.21
N VAL A 153 -19.86 -19.42 -11.04
CA VAL A 153 -20.67 -20.56 -10.60
C VAL A 153 -21.85 -20.12 -9.73
N LEU A 154 -21.64 -19.14 -8.86
CA LEU A 154 -22.64 -18.71 -7.87
C LEU A 154 -23.33 -17.39 -8.25
N GLY A 155 -22.89 -16.73 -9.33
CA GLY A 155 -23.45 -15.45 -9.76
C GLY A 155 -23.15 -14.30 -8.80
N LEU A 156 -22.16 -14.42 -7.92
CA LEU A 156 -21.83 -13.37 -6.96
C LEU A 156 -21.22 -12.16 -7.68
N THR A 157 -21.72 -10.96 -7.35
CA THR A 157 -21.29 -9.72 -8.00
C THR A 157 -20.79 -8.69 -6.98
N ALA A 158 -19.93 -7.78 -7.43
CA ALA A 158 -19.47 -6.67 -6.61
C ALA A 158 -20.55 -5.63 -6.30
N ALA A 159 -21.70 -5.68 -7.02
CA ALA A 159 -22.83 -4.80 -6.78
C ALA A 159 -23.50 -5.06 -5.41
N ASP A 160 -23.47 -6.33 -4.96
CA ASP A 160 -24.07 -6.75 -3.69
C ASP A 160 -23.06 -6.70 -2.52
N GLY A 161 -21.87 -6.16 -2.76
CA GLY A 161 -20.78 -6.05 -1.78
C GLY A 161 -19.55 -6.87 -2.17
N PRO A 162 -18.51 -6.92 -1.31
CA PRO A 162 -17.29 -7.65 -1.61
C PRO A 162 -17.55 -9.15 -1.82
N VAL A 163 -17.24 -9.68 -3.01
CA VAL A 163 -17.51 -11.06 -3.41
C VAL A 163 -16.94 -12.09 -2.40
N LEU A 164 -15.75 -11.83 -1.89
CA LEU A 164 -15.15 -12.70 -0.87
C LEU A 164 -16.03 -12.83 0.37
N TYR A 165 -16.59 -11.73 0.87
CA TYR A 165 -17.42 -11.78 2.08
C TYR A 165 -18.75 -12.45 1.84
N GLN A 166 -19.35 -12.27 0.66
CA GLN A 166 -20.55 -13.01 0.27
C GLN A 166 -20.29 -14.51 0.21
N LEU A 167 -19.17 -14.93 -0.39
CA LEU A 167 -18.75 -16.33 -0.46
C LEU A 167 -18.52 -16.93 0.94
N LEU A 168 -17.80 -16.23 1.81
CA LEU A 168 -17.49 -16.69 3.16
C LEU A 168 -18.71 -16.82 4.08
N ASP A 169 -19.69 -15.95 3.89
CA ASP A 169 -20.91 -15.91 4.70
C ASP A 169 -21.91 -17.01 4.31
N GLN A 170 -22.04 -17.30 3.00
CA GLN A 170 -23.13 -18.12 2.50
C GLN A 170 -22.72 -19.55 2.15
N TRP A 171 -21.47 -19.80 1.80
CA TRP A 171 -21.05 -21.06 1.18
C TRP A 171 -19.90 -21.77 1.90
N VAL A 172 -18.96 -21.03 2.42
CA VAL A 172 -17.74 -21.60 3.02
C VAL A 172 -18.01 -22.15 4.43
N PRO A 173 -17.46 -23.33 4.79
CA PRO A 173 -17.60 -23.86 6.14
C PRO A 173 -17.12 -22.85 7.22
N PRO A 174 -17.80 -22.72 8.37
CA PRO A 174 -17.52 -21.69 9.36
C PRO A 174 -16.07 -21.66 9.86
N ALA A 175 -15.44 -22.82 10.06
CA ALA A 175 -14.05 -22.89 10.51
C ALA A 175 -13.06 -22.29 9.48
N LEU A 176 -13.28 -22.55 8.19
CA LEU A 176 -12.48 -21.98 7.12
C LEU A 176 -12.77 -20.50 6.93
N SER A 177 -14.04 -20.09 7.03
CA SER A 177 -14.43 -18.68 7.00
C SER A 177 -13.71 -17.89 8.09
N ILE A 178 -13.69 -18.37 9.34
CA ILE A 178 -12.98 -17.73 10.44
C ILE A 178 -11.48 -17.63 10.14
N LEU A 179 -10.86 -18.67 9.58
CA LEU A 179 -9.45 -18.66 9.22
C LEU A 179 -9.16 -17.60 8.14
N VAL A 180 -9.98 -17.54 7.08
CA VAL A 180 -9.82 -16.56 5.98
C VAL A 180 -10.05 -15.15 6.49
N LEU A 181 -11.10 -14.91 7.30
CA LEU A 181 -11.37 -13.61 7.90
C LEU A 181 -10.23 -13.17 8.84
N SER A 182 -9.65 -14.09 9.59
CA SER A 182 -8.45 -13.81 10.40
C SER A 182 -7.27 -13.39 9.53
N GLY A 183 -7.08 -14.01 8.36
CA GLY A 183 -6.09 -13.60 7.37
C GLY A 183 -6.34 -12.20 6.81
N VAL A 184 -7.59 -11.87 6.48
CA VAL A 184 -7.98 -10.53 5.98
C VAL A 184 -7.73 -9.45 7.03
N VAL A 185 -8.13 -9.69 8.29
CA VAL A 185 -7.87 -8.76 9.41
C VAL A 185 -6.36 -8.60 9.62
N ALA A 186 -5.63 -9.69 9.62
CA ALA A 186 -4.19 -9.71 9.80
C ALA A 186 -3.49 -8.86 8.73
N ALA A 187 -3.82 -9.04 7.46
CA ALA A 187 -3.29 -8.26 6.35
C ALA A 187 -3.65 -6.78 6.46
N SER A 188 -4.91 -6.47 6.78
CA SER A 188 -5.38 -5.10 6.95
C SER A 188 -4.67 -4.39 8.10
N PHE A 189 -4.46 -5.06 9.21
CA PHE A 189 -3.79 -4.50 10.38
C PHE A 189 -2.30 -4.28 10.14
N SER A 190 -1.62 -5.21 9.45
CA SER A 190 -0.21 -5.06 9.08
C SER A 190 0.03 -3.84 8.19
N THR A 191 -0.84 -3.63 7.22
CA THR A 191 -0.73 -2.46 6.33
C THR A 191 -1.10 -1.17 7.07
N ALA A 192 -2.14 -1.21 7.90
CA ALA A 192 -2.57 -0.03 8.67
C ALA A 192 -1.49 0.43 9.67
N SER A 193 -0.87 -0.50 10.41
CA SER A 193 0.22 -0.18 11.34
C SER A 193 1.43 0.41 10.64
N GLY A 194 1.85 -0.20 9.53
CA GLY A 194 2.94 0.31 8.70
C GLY A 194 2.69 1.73 8.21
N ALA A 195 1.49 2.00 7.68
CA ALA A 195 1.11 3.33 7.20
C ALA A 195 1.10 4.38 8.33
N ILE A 196 0.56 4.05 9.51
CA ILE A 196 0.55 4.96 10.67
C ILE A 196 1.99 5.27 11.11
N LEU A 197 2.81 4.23 11.28
CA LEU A 197 4.18 4.33 11.78
C LEU A 197 5.05 5.13 10.82
N ALA A 198 5.05 4.78 9.53
CA ALA A 198 5.86 5.43 8.53
C ALA A 198 5.48 6.91 8.33
N THR A 199 4.18 7.20 8.21
CA THR A 199 3.71 8.58 8.01
C THR A 199 4.03 9.46 9.21
N SER A 200 3.80 8.97 10.43
CA SER A 200 4.10 9.73 11.65
C SER A 200 5.60 10.03 11.79
N ALA A 201 6.46 9.05 11.53
CA ALA A 201 7.90 9.21 11.60
C ALA A 201 8.42 10.25 10.57
N VAL A 202 7.92 10.18 9.32
CA VAL A 202 8.32 11.11 8.26
C VAL A 202 7.85 12.54 8.55
N ILE A 203 6.61 12.72 9.01
CA ILE A 203 6.09 14.06 9.37
C ILE A 203 6.96 14.67 10.49
N VAL A 204 7.20 13.92 11.56
CA VAL A 204 7.94 14.46 12.71
C VAL A 204 9.41 14.71 12.39
N ARG A 205 10.08 13.77 11.71
CA ARG A 205 11.50 13.90 11.38
C ARG A 205 11.78 14.90 10.27
N ASN A 206 10.97 14.91 9.21
CA ASN A 206 11.25 15.65 7.98
C ASN A 206 10.52 16.99 7.90
N VAL A 207 9.25 17.08 8.35
CA VAL A 207 8.47 18.33 8.33
C VAL A 207 8.76 19.14 9.58
N PHE A 208 8.60 18.57 10.78
CA PHE A 208 8.86 19.26 12.04
C PHE A 208 10.33 19.27 12.45
N ARG A 209 11.20 18.50 11.76
CA ARG A 209 12.66 18.43 11.97
C ARG A 209 13.06 18.06 13.40
N VAL A 210 12.22 17.32 14.11
CA VAL A 210 12.54 16.79 15.44
C VAL A 210 13.63 15.72 15.29
N ARG A 211 14.65 15.77 16.16
CA ARG A 211 15.75 14.81 16.18
C ARG A 211 15.73 14.02 17.48
N SER A 212 16.28 12.82 17.44
CA SER A 212 16.58 12.04 18.64
C SER A 212 17.65 12.74 19.48
N VAL A 213 17.53 12.63 20.80
CA VAL A 213 18.50 13.18 21.75
C VAL A 213 19.05 12.02 22.57
N GLU A 214 20.32 11.68 22.34
CA GLU A 214 21.02 10.62 23.08
C GLU A 214 21.03 10.93 24.58
N GLY A 215 20.74 9.92 25.41
CA GLY A 215 20.71 10.05 26.87
C GLY A 215 19.49 10.74 27.46
N ALA A 216 18.54 11.21 26.64
CA ALA A 216 17.31 11.77 27.15
C ALA A 216 16.43 10.68 27.80
N ARG A 217 15.94 10.94 29.01
CA ARG A 217 15.00 10.03 29.72
C ARG A 217 13.76 9.70 28.89
N ARG A 218 13.34 10.61 28.03
CA ARG A 218 12.29 10.42 27.00
C ARG A 218 12.80 11.04 25.71
N ASP A 219 13.03 10.23 24.69
CA ASP A 219 13.46 10.71 23.37
C ASP A 219 12.34 11.56 22.73
N PRO A 220 12.61 12.85 22.44
CA PRO A 220 11.62 13.74 21.81
C PRO A 220 11.07 13.20 20.49
N LEU A 221 11.92 12.58 19.65
CA LEU A 221 11.52 12.00 18.39
C LEU A 221 10.44 10.93 18.59
N LEU A 222 10.64 10.03 19.55
CA LEU A 222 9.68 8.96 19.86
C LEU A 222 8.36 9.52 20.41
N VAL A 223 8.43 10.50 21.31
CA VAL A 223 7.24 11.13 21.89
C VAL A 223 6.40 11.83 20.83
N TRP A 224 7.03 12.65 19.99
CA TRP A 224 6.32 13.38 18.93
C TRP A 224 5.81 12.44 17.82
N THR A 225 6.55 11.38 17.48
CA THR A 225 6.08 10.37 16.53
C THR A 225 4.82 9.69 17.02
N ARG A 226 4.77 9.28 18.31
CA ARG A 226 3.56 8.71 18.92
C ARG A 226 2.38 9.70 18.94
N ALA A 227 2.65 10.95 19.24
CA ALA A 227 1.63 12.00 19.22
C ALA A 227 1.08 12.25 17.81
N ALA A 228 1.94 12.22 16.79
CA ALA A 228 1.55 12.41 15.39
C ALA A 228 0.68 11.26 14.83
N MET A 229 0.72 10.06 15.44
CA MET A 229 -0.14 8.95 15.04
C MET A 229 -1.63 9.28 15.24
N ILE A 230 -1.98 10.06 16.29
CA ILE A 230 -3.36 10.38 16.64
C ILE A 230 -4.09 11.14 15.51
N PRO A 231 -3.61 12.30 15.03
CA PRO A 231 -4.28 13.00 13.94
C PRO A 231 -4.34 12.20 12.63
N ILE A 232 -3.30 11.38 12.33
CA ILE A 232 -3.28 10.51 11.15
C ILE A 232 -4.43 9.50 11.21
N VAL A 233 -4.62 8.89 12.38
CA VAL A 233 -5.68 7.91 12.63
C VAL A 233 -7.06 8.56 12.55
N ILE A 234 -7.23 9.75 13.10
CA ILE A 234 -8.51 10.50 13.02
C ILE A 234 -8.87 10.79 11.57
N VAL A 235 -7.93 11.31 10.77
CA VAL A 235 -8.16 11.59 9.35
C VAL A 235 -8.47 10.30 8.57
N GLY A 236 -7.69 9.24 8.79
CA GLY A 236 -7.90 7.94 8.15
C GLY A 236 -9.27 7.33 8.49
N SER A 237 -9.70 7.41 9.75
CA SER A 237 -11.02 6.93 10.19
C SER A 237 -12.16 7.76 9.59
N PHE A 238 -12.01 9.08 9.56
CA PHE A 238 -12.99 9.96 8.93
C PHE A 238 -13.16 9.63 7.44
N MET A 239 -12.06 9.44 6.71
CA MET A 239 -12.11 9.04 5.31
C MET A 239 -12.76 7.66 5.13
N ALA A 240 -12.44 6.69 5.99
CA ALA A 240 -13.00 5.35 5.93
C ALA A 240 -14.53 5.34 6.18
N ILE A 241 -15.02 6.20 7.08
CA ILE A 241 -16.45 6.34 7.35
C ILE A 241 -17.19 7.01 6.17
N ARG A 242 -16.54 7.98 5.51
CA ARG A 242 -17.15 8.74 4.40
C ARG A 242 -17.13 7.97 3.09
N ILE A 243 -16.11 7.15 2.86
CA ILE A 243 -15.88 6.40 1.61
C ILE A 243 -15.78 4.93 1.98
N SER A 244 -16.90 4.23 1.94
CA SER A 244 -17.01 2.82 2.34
C SER A 244 -16.52 1.82 1.29
N GLN A 245 -15.66 2.24 0.36
CA GLN A 245 -15.14 1.41 -0.72
C GLN A 245 -13.62 1.24 -0.60
N THR A 246 -13.18 0.08 -0.11
CA THR A 246 -11.75 -0.25 0.09
C THR A 246 -10.93 -0.05 -1.19
N GLY A 247 -11.42 -0.57 -2.31
CA GLY A 247 -10.72 -0.50 -3.60
C GLY A 247 -10.49 0.94 -4.06
N VAL A 248 -11.51 1.79 -3.96
CA VAL A 248 -11.44 3.21 -4.36
C VAL A 248 -10.39 3.97 -3.54
N LEU A 249 -10.39 3.81 -2.21
CA LEU A 249 -9.42 4.48 -1.33
C LEU A 249 -7.98 4.01 -1.56
N LEU A 250 -7.79 2.72 -1.79
CA LEU A 250 -6.47 2.14 -2.05
C LEU A 250 -5.93 2.63 -3.39
N THR A 251 -6.75 2.52 -4.43
CA THR A 251 -6.36 2.93 -5.78
C THR A 251 -6.10 4.44 -5.85
N LEU A 252 -6.91 5.27 -5.16
CA LEU A 252 -6.67 6.71 -5.07
C LEU A 252 -5.30 7.04 -4.46
N ALA A 253 -4.89 6.32 -3.42
CA ALA A 253 -3.60 6.55 -2.79
C ALA A 253 -2.44 6.28 -3.77
N PHE A 254 -2.45 5.15 -4.44
CA PHE A 254 -1.39 4.78 -5.39
C PHE A 254 -1.43 5.64 -6.66
N ASP A 255 -2.60 6.05 -7.10
CA ASP A 255 -2.79 6.95 -8.23
C ASP A 255 -2.20 8.34 -7.96
N LEU A 256 -2.43 8.90 -6.77
CA LEU A 256 -1.79 10.14 -6.35
C LEU A 256 -0.26 9.99 -6.22
N MET A 257 0.22 8.87 -5.67
CA MET A 257 1.66 8.57 -5.59
C MET A 257 2.28 8.43 -6.99
N LEU A 258 1.59 7.76 -7.91
CA LEU A 258 2.01 7.66 -9.31
C LEU A 258 2.15 9.04 -9.95
N ALA A 259 1.11 9.88 -9.85
CA ALA A 259 1.08 11.19 -10.47
C ALA A 259 2.13 12.16 -9.89
N CYS A 260 2.45 12.05 -8.59
CA CYS A 260 3.32 13.01 -7.91
C CYS A 260 4.77 12.55 -7.77
N LEU A 261 5.00 11.30 -7.42
CA LEU A 261 6.28 10.85 -6.84
C LEU A 261 6.96 9.74 -7.62
N ALA A 262 6.19 8.79 -8.16
CA ALA A 262 6.77 7.57 -8.73
C ALA A 262 7.75 7.85 -9.87
N GLY A 263 7.37 8.72 -10.80
CA GLY A 263 8.23 9.12 -11.90
C GLY A 263 9.52 9.81 -11.45
N PRO A 264 9.45 10.91 -10.69
CA PRO A 264 10.63 11.59 -10.15
C PRO A 264 11.51 10.69 -9.28
N PHE A 265 10.93 9.78 -8.49
CA PHE A 265 11.68 8.84 -7.67
C PHE A 265 12.47 7.83 -8.53
N ILE A 266 11.79 7.13 -9.43
CA ILE A 266 12.43 6.12 -10.28
C ILE A 266 13.50 6.76 -11.16
N ALA A 267 13.18 7.86 -11.81
CA ALA A 267 14.15 8.57 -12.65
C ALA A 267 15.31 9.12 -11.82
N GLY A 268 15.06 9.63 -10.61
CA GLY A 268 16.11 10.15 -9.72
C GLY A 268 17.12 9.10 -9.26
N VAL A 269 16.73 7.82 -9.18
CA VAL A 269 17.65 6.72 -8.87
C VAL A 269 18.66 6.48 -10.00
N PHE A 270 18.24 6.63 -11.26
CA PHE A 270 19.05 6.30 -12.42
C PHE A 270 19.61 7.53 -13.15
N TRP A 271 19.12 8.72 -12.85
CA TRP A 271 19.45 9.95 -13.55
C TRP A 271 19.89 11.05 -12.59
N MET A 272 21.17 11.40 -12.64
CA MET A 272 21.80 12.36 -11.72
C MET A 272 21.57 13.84 -12.05
N ARG A 273 20.97 14.16 -13.21
CA ARG A 273 20.78 15.54 -13.66
C ARG A 273 19.68 16.33 -12.94
N PRO A 274 18.52 15.71 -12.54
CA PRO A 274 17.45 16.44 -11.89
C PRO A 274 17.86 17.00 -10.52
N GLY A 275 17.57 18.28 -10.30
CA GLY A 275 17.69 18.95 -9.01
C GLY A 275 16.35 19.05 -8.28
N ARG A 276 16.35 19.69 -7.10
CA ARG A 276 15.16 19.86 -6.25
C ARG A 276 14.00 20.53 -6.97
N ALA A 277 14.30 21.53 -7.85
CA ALA A 277 13.29 22.23 -8.61
C ALA A 277 12.50 21.30 -9.54
N ALA A 278 13.17 20.35 -10.20
CA ALA A 278 12.52 19.39 -11.09
C ALA A 278 11.57 18.46 -10.31
N ILE A 279 12.02 17.96 -9.16
CA ILE A 279 11.20 17.06 -8.31
C ILE A 279 9.98 17.79 -7.76
N LEU A 280 10.17 18.97 -7.17
CA LEU A 280 9.06 19.71 -6.53
C LEU A 280 8.04 20.22 -7.54
N THR A 281 8.48 20.71 -8.72
CA THR A 281 7.54 21.15 -9.75
C THR A 281 6.77 19.99 -10.37
N ALA A 282 7.41 18.86 -10.64
CA ALA A 282 6.73 17.67 -11.13
C ALA A 282 5.71 17.13 -10.13
N ALA A 283 6.09 17.04 -8.86
CA ALA A 283 5.19 16.60 -7.80
C ALA A 283 3.98 17.55 -7.64
N GLY A 284 4.21 18.86 -7.62
CA GLY A 284 3.15 19.85 -7.51
C GLY A 284 2.21 19.89 -8.72
N VAL A 285 2.76 19.82 -9.93
CA VAL A 285 1.95 19.77 -11.17
C VAL A 285 1.21 18.44 -11.26
N GLY A 286 1.86 17.31 -10.96
CA GLY A 286 1.22 15.99 -10.95
C GLY A 286 0.04 15.93 -9.99
N LEU A 287 0.22 16.43 -8.76
CA LEU A 287 -0.87 16.53 -7.78
C LEU A 287 -1.99 17.43 -8.27
N GLY A 288 -1.65 18.64 -8.75
CA GLY A 288 -2.66 19.61 -9.21
C GLY A 288 -3.47 19.08 -10.37
N VAL A 289 -2.82 18.53 -11.40
CA VAL A 289 -3.50 17.94 -12.56
C VAL A 289 -4.37 16.76 -12.14
N ARG A 290 -3.86 15.87 -11.25
CA ARG A 290 -4.63 14.71 -10.83
C ARG A 290 -5.86 15.10 -9.99
N VAL A 291 -5.74 16.08 -9.11
CA VAL A 291 -6.87 16.59 -8.32
C VAL A 291 -7.90 17.27 -9.23
N VAL A 292 -7.48 18.05 -10.23
CA VAL A 292 -8.39 18.64 -11.23
C VAL A 292 -9.11 17.55 -12.01
N PHE A 293 -8.42 16.50 -12.49
CA PHE A 293 -9.07 15.40 -13.19
C PHE A 293 -10.03 14.64 -12.28
N LEU A 294 -9.65 14.40 -11.02
CA LEU A 294 -10.55 13.78 -10.04
C LEU A 294 -11.82 14.61 -9.82
N ALA A 295 -11.70 15.94 -9.80
CA ALA A 295 -12.86 16.81 -9.65
C ALA A 295 -13.77 16.84 -10.90
N LEU A 296 -13.21 16.66 -12.09
CA LEU A 296 -13.97 16.72 -13.35
C LEU A 296 -14.59 15.38 -13.75
N GLN A 297 -14.00 14.25 -13.41
CA GLN A 297 -14.46 12.93 -13.85
C GLN A 297 -15.67 12.45 -13.03
N PRO A 298 -16.74 11.95 -13.69
CA PRO A 298 -17.94 11.46 -13.02
C PRO A 298 -17.74 10.10 -12.37
N THR A 299 -16.82 9.29 -12.90
CA THR A 299 -16.46 7.97 -12.35
C THR A 299 -14.97 7.94 -11.97
N PHE A 300 -14.63 7.07 -11.04
CA PHE A 300 -13.27 6.80 -10.59
C PHE A 300 -13.05 5.30 -10.53
N TYR A 301 -12.26 4.78 -11.45
CA TYR A 301 -12.03 3.34 -11.64
C TYR A 301 -13.33 2.53 -11.78
N GLY A 302 -14.24 3.02 -12.62
CA GLY A 302 -15.51 2.37 -12.91
C GLY A 302 -16.58 2.52 -11.82
N VAL A 303 -16.32 3.28 -10.76
CA VAL A 303 -17.26 3.55 -9.67
C VAL A 303 -17.64 5.03 -9.67
N GLU A 304 -18.88 5.36 -9.29
CA GLU A 304 -19.33 6.75 -9.16
C GLU A 304 -18.39 7.55 -8.25
N ASN A 305 -17.96 8.72 -8.71
CA ASN A 305 -17.02 9.57 -7.98
C ASN A 305 -17.71 10.37 -6.87
N ASN A 306 -17.83 9.78 -5.71
CA ASN A 306 -18.36 10.42 -4.52
C ASN A 306 -17.30 11.15 -3.67
N ILE A 307 -16.04 11.27 -4.17
CA ILE A 307 -14.92 11.87 -3.45
C ILE A 307 -14.88 13.37 -3.65
N LEU A 308 -14.82 13.83 -4.90
CA LEU A 308 -14.62 15.24 -5.24
C LEU A 308 -15.32 15.67 -6.54
N HIS A 309 -16.32 14.95 -7.02
CA HIS A 309 -16.93 15.26 -8.31
C HIS A 309 -17.63 16.63 -8.30
N VAL A 310 -17.29 17.46 -9.31
CA VAL A 310 -17.97 18.71 -9.66
C VAL A 310 -18.72 18.46 -10.95
N PRO A 311 -20.07 18.52 -10.96
CA PRO A 311 -20.86 18.27 -12.16
C PRO A 311 -20.45 19.19 -13.32
N ASN A 312 -20.13 18.61 -14.46
CA ASN A 312 -19.68 19.32 -15.65
C ASN A 312 -20.06 18.58 -16.93
N THR A 313 -19.93 19.23 -18.07
CA THR A 313 -20.17 18.67 -19.40
C THR A 313 -18.89 18.42 -20.20
N LEU A 314 -17.73 18.72 -19.61
CA LEU A 314 -16.43 18.66 -20.30
C LEU A 314 -15.86 17.25 -20.33
N VAL A 315 -16.12 16.46 -19.29
CA VAL A 315 -15.54 15.14 -19.10
C VAL A 315 -16.65 14.13 -18.90
N THR A 316 -16.56 13.02 -19.63
CA THR A 316 -17.48 11.88 -19.56
C THR A 316 -16.82 10.69 -18.87
N GLU A 317 -17.58 9.64 -18.60
CA GLU A 317 -17.09 8.37 -18.04
C GLU A 317 -15.98 7.74 -18.88
N ALA A 318 -15.96 7.97 -20.20
CA ALA A 318 -14.90 7.48 -21.08
C ALA A 318 -13.49 8.04 -20.76
N PHE A 319 -13.41 9.10 -19.97
CA PHE A 319 -12.15 9.67 -19.50
C PHE A 319 -11.55 8.93 -18.30
N ASP A 320 -12.32 8.07 -17.66
CA ASP A 320 -11.85 7.25 -16.55
C ASP A 320 -10.68 6.33 -17.00
N GLY A 321 -9.69 6.18 -16.15
CA GLY A 321 -8.42 5.54 -16.49
C GLY A 321 -7.45 6.45 -17.24
N TRP A 322 -7.91 7.17 -18.27
CA TRP A 322 -7.06 8.15 -18.98
C TRP A 322 -6.59 9.26 -18.05
N ALA A 323 -7.42 9.68 -17.11
CA ALA A 323 -7.07 10.70 -16.12
C ALA A 323 -5.78 10.35 -15.34
N THR A 324 -5.64 9.12 -14.90
CA THR A 324 -4.45 8.59 -14.22
C THR A 324 -3.22 8.61 -15.13
N LEU A 325 -3.35 8.02 -16.33
CA LEU A 325 -2.24 7.90 -17.27
C LEU A 325 -1.75 9.27 -17.76
N LEU A 326 -2.67 10.19 -18.06
CA LEU A 326 -2.34 11.55 -18.47
C LEU A 326 -1.71 12.38 -17.34
N ALA A 327 -2.23 12.28 -16.11
CA ALA A 327 -1.62 12.98 -14.98
C ALA A 327 -0.18 12.53 -14.76
N PHE A 328 0.09 11.23 -14.84
CA PHE A 328 1.45 10.69 -14.77
C PHE A 328 2.31 11.17 -15.94
N ALA A 329 1.83 11.10 -17.18
CA ALA A 329 2.55 11.54 -18.36
C ALA A 329 2.89 13.04 -18.32
N ILE A 330 1.95 13.89 -17.86
CA ILE A 330 2.17 15.33 -17.67
C ILE A 330 3.23 15.58 -16.61
N SER A 331 3.12 14.91 -15.45
CA SER A 331 4.11 15.03 -14.37
C SER A 331 5.51 14.64 -14.83
N MET A 332 5.64 13.52 -15.55
CA MET A 332 6.92 13.07 -16.10
C MET A 332 7.48 14.05 -17.14
N SER A 333 6.62 14.59 -18.00
CA SER A 333 7.04 15.57 -19.01
C SER A 333 7.58 16.85 -18.35
N VAL A 334 6.88 17.33 -17.32
CA VAL A 334 7.33 18.48 -16.53
C VAL A 334 8.63 18.17 -15.79
N PHE A 335 8.76 16.97 -15.22
CA PHE A 335 10.00 16.55 -14.57
C PHE A 335 11.19 16.57 -15.51
N VAL A 336 11.06 15.94 -16.68
CA VAL A 336 12.11 15.91 -17.70
C VAL A 336 12.45 17.32 -18.17
N LEU A 337 11.44 18.12 -18.51
CA LEU A 337 11.62 19.51 -18.96
C LEU A 337 12.38 20.33 -17.91
N MET A 338 11.96 20.26 -16.65
CA MET A 338 12.61 21.00 -15.56
C MET A 338 14.02 20.50 -15.27
N ALA A 339 14.29 19.20 -15.42
CA ALA A 339 15.63 18.66 -15.30
C ALA A 339 16.59 19.18 -16.40
N TRP A 340 16.05 19.52 -17.57
CA TRP A 340 16.83 20.14 -18.65
C TRP A 340 16.99 21.66 -18.45
N LEU A 341 15.93 22.36 -18.05
CA LEU A 341 15.94 23.81 -17.88
C LEU A 341 16.68 24.24 -16.60
N ARG A 342 16.57 23.46 -15.54
CA ARG A 342 17.19 23.71 -14.23
C ARG A 342 17.87 22.45 -13.71
N PRO A 343 19.04 22.10 -14.29
CA PRO A 343 19.80 20.95 -13.81
C PRO A 343 20.27 21.17 -12.39
N ARG A 344 20.62 20.08 -11.72
CA ARG A 344 21.20 20.09 -10.38
C ARG A 344 22.40 21.05 -10.29
N THR A 345 22.43 21.88 -9.27
CA THR A 345 23.55 22.79 -9.02
C THR A 345 24.68 22.07 -8.29
N ALA A 346 25.91 22.58 -8.41
CA ALA A 346 27.06 22.03 -7.70
C ALA A 346 26.84 22.04 -6.16
N GLY A 347 26.22 23.09 -5.62
CA GLY A 347 25.92 23.18 -4.20
C GLY A 347 24.86 22.18 -3.74
N GLU A 348 23.87 21.82 -4.58
CA GLU A 348 22.92 20.75 -4.26
C GLU A 348 23.61 19.38 -4.22
N LEU A 349 24.53 19.13 -5.15
CA LEU A 349 25.30 17.89 -5.17
C LEU A 349 26.21 17.78 -3.96
N GLU A 350 26.93 18.83 -3.60
CA GLU A 350 27.81 18.88 -2.45
C GLU A 350 27.02 18.64 -1.14
N TYR A 351 25.88 19.31 -0.98
CA TYR A 351 25.00 19.10 0.18
C TYR A 351 24.53 17.64 0.28
N GLU A 352 24.13 17.02 -0.83
CA GLU A 352 23.70 15.62 -0.82
C GLU A 352 24.84 14.66 -0.48
N LEU A 353 26.03 14.89 -1.00
CA LEU A 353 27.22 14.10 -0.64
C LEU A 353 27.52 14.21 0.85
N GLN A 354 27.47 15.41 1.43
CA GLN A 354 27.64 15.61 2.86
C GLN A 354 26.58 14.88 3.69
N VAL A 355 25.31 14.90 3.25
CA VAL A 355 24.24 14.17 3.93
C VAL A 355 24.45 12.66 3.86
N VAL A 356 24.85 12.14 2.69
CA VAL A 356 25.13 10.70 2.51
C VAL A 356 26.32 10.26 3.37
N GLU A 357 27.36 11.07 3.45
CA GLU A 357 28.53 10.80 4.28
C GLU A 357 28.17 10.82 5.78
N ALA A 358 27.42 11.80 6.22
CA ALA A 358 26.92 11.87 7.60
C ALA A 358 26.07 10.65 7.98
N LEU A 359 25.16 10.21 7.09
CA LEU A 359 24.34 9.02 7.30
C LEU A 359 25.18 7.73 7.34
N ARG A 360 26.22 7.64 6.51
CA ARG A 360 27.17 6.53 6.54
C ARG A 360 27.91 6.42 7.87
N LEU A 361 28.41 7.54 8.36
CA LEU A 361 29.11 7.59 9.65
C LEU A 361 28.17 7.27 10.82
N GLU A 362 26.92 7.70 10.76
CA GLU A 362 25.89 7.37 11.76
C GLU A 362 25.60 5.85 11.74
N GLN A 363 25.46 5.26 10.57
CA GLN A 363 25.24 3.82 10.41
C GLN A 363 26.45 2.98 10.87
N GLU A 364 27.66 3.40 10.59
CA GLU A 364 28.88 2.73 11.06
C GLU A 364 28.99 2.78 12.59
N LYS A 365 28.62 3.89 13.22
CA LYS A 365 28.56 4.01 14.68
C LYS A 365 27.50 3.09 15.29
N GLU A 366 26.31 3.04 14.71
CA GLU A 366 25.23 2.13 15.15
C GLU A 366 25.66 0.66 15.04
N LEU A 367 26.33 0.27 13.95
CA LEU A 367 26.85 -1.09 13.77
C LEU A 367 27.97 -1.42 14.78
N ALA A 368 28.83 -0.45 15.11
CA ALA A 368 29.90 -0.64 16.09
C ALA A 368 29.40 -0.71 17.54
N THR A 369 28.24 -0.10 17.82
CA THR A 369 27.61 -0.10 19.15
C THR A 369 26.54 -1.18 19.33
N ALA A 370 26.11 -1.84 18.23
CA ALA A 370 25.18 -2.96 18.31
C ALA A 370 25.85 -4.13 19.07
N PRO A 371 25.23 -4.65 20.16
CA PRO A 371 25.76 -5.82 20.82
C PRO A 371 25.85 -6.96 19.80
N GLU A 372 27.03 -7.56 19.66
CA GLU A 372 27.20 -8.80 18.90
C GLU A 372 26.16 -9.79 19.39
N LEU A 373 25.14 -10.04 18.58
CA LEU A 373 24.28 -11.19 18.80
C LEU A 373 25.19 -12.41 18.66
N ALA A 374 25.59 -12.97 19.81
CA ALA A 374 26.45 -14.13 19.90
C ALA A 374 25.96 -15.16 18.85
N PRO A 375 26.87 -15.74 18.05
CA PRO A 375 26.50 -16.82 17.16
C PRO A 375 25.88 -17.89 18.03
N THR A 376 24.62 -18.23 17.74
CA THR A 376 23.97 -19.39 18.36
C THR A 376 24.90 -20.57 18.21
N ALA A 377 25.50 -20.99 19.35
CA ALA A 377 26.40 -22.11 19.43
C ALA A 377 25.78 -23.28 18.68
N GLY A 378 26.43 -23.72 17.63
CA GLY A 378 26.07 -24.90 16.90
C GLY A 378 25.95 -26.05 17.89
N ALA A 379 24.78 -26.66 17.97
CA ALA A 379 24.59 -27.91 18.62
C ALA A 379 25.55 -28.91 17.98
N GLY A 380 26.62 -29.22 18.70
CA GLY A 380 27.57 -30.26 18.33
C GLY A 380 26.82 -31.60 18.27
N VAL A 381 26.65 -32.08 17.06
CA VAL A 381 26.36 -33.49 16.84
C VAL A 381 27.64 -34.23 17.11
N THR A 382 27.79 -34.74 18.33
CA THR A 382 28.79 -35.78 18.63
C THR A 382 28.30 -37.07 18.02
N ALA A 383 28.99 -37.53 16.98
CA ALA A 383 28.93 -38.91 16.54
C ALA A 383 29.43 -39.84 17.67
N ASN A 384 28.65 -40.82 18.00
CA ASN A 384 29.04 -42.16 18.42
C ASN A 384 27.99 -43.16 17.94
#